data_2b43c6ed6718070afc6e39dacf7fa700
#
_entry.id   2b43c6ed6718070afc6e39dacf7fa700
#
_cell.length_a   1.000
_cell.length_b   1.000
_cell.length_c   1.000
_cell.angle_alpha   90.00
_cell.angle_beta   90.00
_cell.angle_gamma   90.00
#
_symmetry.space_group_name_H-M   'P 1'
#
loop_
_entity.id
_entity.type
_entity.pdbx_description
1 polymer ?
#
loop_
_entity_poly.entity_id
_entity_poly.type
_entity_poly.pdbx_seq_one_letter_code
_entity_poly.pdbx_strand_id
1 'polypeptide(L)'
;MRRADDTTAKHRAILETAARLICKQGYEGTSIQEIADACGLTKAGLYHHIESKEQLLVEIMNYGMDVFEERVLSEVEHIADPVERLKACMAKNIKLVTRGWSKEVTIILHEHDTLTGKAQAQINARKKRYVRFLESSFAEAVEKQLIRPVDPTVAAFSFLGMVLWIYKWFKPGGKRTDDEVAAGMVDLLFTGLVSAPRS
;
A
#
# COMPACT_ATOMS: atom_id res chain seq x y z
N MET A 1 14.13 -22.05 19.20
CA MET A 1 13.00 -21.65 18.36
C MET A 1 12.10 -20.60 19.02
N ARG A 2 11.52 -20.78 20.22
CA ARG A 2 10.64 -19.80 20.88
C ARG A 2 11.19 -18.36 21.09
N ARG A 3 12.50 -18.17 21.37
CA ARG A 3 13.09 -16.82 21.59
C ARG A 3 13.20 -15.96 20.32
N ALA A 4 13.44 -16.55 19.15
CA ALA A 4 13.53 -15.83 17.89
C ALA A 4 12.12 -15.38 17.40
N ASP A 5 11.10 -16.21 17.59
CA ASP A 5 9.71 -15.87 17.26
C ASP A 5 9.18 -14.73 18.12
N ASP A 6 9.51 -14.72 19.41
CA ASP A 6 9.10 -13.67 20.35
C ASP A 6 9.76 -12.31 20.05
N THR A 7 11.04 -12.33 19.65
CA THR A 7 11.76 -11.12 19.23
C THR A 7 11.16 -10.52 17.95
N THR A 8 10.81 -11.36 16.98
CA THR A 8 10.19 -10.95 15.71
C THR A 8 8.78 -10.38 15.94
N ALA A 9 7.99 -11.02 16.80
CA ALA A 9 6.65 -10.54 17.15
C ALA A 9 6.69 -9.19 17.89
N LYS A 10 7.64 -9.02 18.80
CA LYS A 10 7.85 -7.76 19.53
C LYS A 10 8.30 -6.63 18.61
N HIS A 11 9.23 -6.92 17.70
CA HIS A 11 9.68 -5.95 16.71
C HIS A 11 8.52 -5.49 15.82
N ARG A 12 7.69 -6.41 15.32
CA ARG A 12 6.48 -6.10 14.54
C ARG A 12 5.52 -5.20 15.33
N ALA A 13 5.27 -5.49 16.59
CA ALA A 13 4.41 -4.66 17.45
C ALA A 13 4.95 -3.23 17.62
N ILE A 14 6.28 -3.05 17.66
CA ILE A 14 6.92 -1.74 17.65
C ILE A 14 6.66 -1.01 16.34
N LEU A 15 6.85 -1.66 15.18
CA LEU A 15 6.58 -1.07 13.86
C LEU A 15 5.12 -0.61 13.75
N GLU A 16 4.16 -1.46 14.13
CA GLU A 16 2.73 -1.15 14.08
C GLU A 16 2.35 0.02 15.00
N THR A 17 2.95 0.07 16.20
CA THR A 17 2.71 1.16 17.16
C THR A 17 3.30 2.47 16.66
N ALA A 18 4.52 2.45 16.14
CA ALA A 18 5.16 3.62 15.56
C ALA A 18 4.40 4.11 14.31
N ALA A 19 3.98 3.20 13.42
CA ALA A 19 3.17 3.54 12.26
C ALA A 19 1.86 4.25 12.65
N ARG A 20 1.20 3.81 13.72
CA ARG A 20 -0.01 4.45 14.22
C ARG A 20 0.24 5.88 14.73
N LEU A 21 1.33 6.12 15.44
CA LEU A 21 1.70 7.45 15.94
C LEU A 21 2.09 8.38 14.78
N ILE A 22 2.97 7.92 13.89
CA ILE A 22 3.42 8.68 12.72
C ILE A 22 2.24 9.04 11.80
N CYS A 23 1.34 8.10 11.55
CA CYS A 23 0.13 8.36 10.76
C CYS A 23 -0.77 9.44 11.39
N LYS A 24 -0.81 9.55 12.72
CA LYS A 24 -1.66 10.49 13.45
C LYS A 24 -1.09 11.90 13.50
N GLN A 25 0.21 12.06 13.69
CA GLN A 25 0.84 13.36 13.98
C GLN A 25 2.04 13.69 13.09
N GLY A 26 2.31 12.88 12.07
CA GLY A 26 3.45 13.01 11.16
C GLY A 26 4.74 12.48 11.75
N TYR A 27 5.72 12.23 10.88
CA TYR A 27 7.04 11.75 11.30
C TYR A 27 7.74 12.75 12.21
N GLU A 28 7.83 14.01 11.82
CA GLU A 28 8.50 15.04 12.61
C GLU A 28 7.84 15.26 13.97
N GLY A 29 6.50 15.19 14.03
CA GLY A 29 5.72 15.35 15.24
C GLY A 29 5.78 14.15 16.22
N THR A 30 6.39 13.02 15.81
CA THR A 30 6.49 11.80 16.65
C THR A 30 7.88 11.68 17.25
N SER A 31 7.98 11.60 18.57
CA SER A 31 9.25 11.40 19.27
C SER A 31 9.54 9.92 19.57
N ILE A 32 10.81 9.57 19.71
CA ILE A 32 11.25 8.23 20.16
C ILE A 32 10.72 7.92 21.57
N GLN A 33 10.59 8.93 22.43
CA GLN A 33 10.04 8.72 23.77
C GLN A 33 8.57 8.31 23.71
N GLU A 34 7.75 8.99 22.91
CA GLU A 34 6.34 8.64 22.72
C GLU A 34 6.15 7.22 22.17
N ILE A 35 7.02 6.81 21.22
CA ILE A 35 7.00 5.44 20.69
C ILE A 35 7.35 4.44 21.79
N ALA A 36 8.39 4.70 22.57
CA ALA A 36 8.80 3.83 23.68
C ALA A 36 7.66 3.68 24.71
N ASP A 37 7.08 4.81 25.15
CA ASP A 37 5.98 4.82 26.11
C ASP A 37 4.76 4.04 25.59
N ALA A 38 4.39 4.25 24.34
CA ALA A 38 3.29 3.53 23.69
C ALA A 38 3.54 2.02 23.52
N CYS A 39 4.80 1.60 23.50
CA CYS A 39 5.21 0.18 23.47
C CYS A 39 5.41 -0.41 24.86
N GLY A 40 5.24 0.37 25.94
CA GLY A 40 5.56 -0.06 27.32
C GLY A 40 7.06 -0.31 27.53
N LEU A 41 7.91 0.44 26.83
CA LEU A 41 9.37 0.34 26.91
C LEU A 41 9.97 1.62 27.47
N THR A 42 11.18 1.52 28.03
CA THR A 42 12.03 2.68 28.21
C THR A 42 12.65 3.09 26.88
N LYS A 43 13.10 4.35 26.74
CA LYS A 43 13.82 4.82 25.57
C LYS A 43 15.04 3.94 25.24
N ALA A 44 15.81 3.56 26.25
CA ALA A 44 16.93 2.63 26.11
C ALA A 44 16.46 1.24 25.64
N GLY A 45 15.35 0.75 26.21
CA GLY A 45 14.72 -0.51 25.81
C GLY A 45 14.27 -0.52 24.34
N LEU A 46 13.75 0.61 23.84
CA LEU A 46 13.39 0.74 22.43
C LEU A 46 14.63 0.66 21.51
N TYR A 47 15.73 1.34 21.87
CA TYR A 47 16.98 1.30 21.11
C TYR A 47 17.67 -0.09 21.06
N HIS A 48 17.25 -1.05 21.87
CA HIS A 48 17.64 -2.45 21.68
C HIS A 48 16.94 -3.12 20.48
N HIS A 49 15.87 -2.49 19.97
CA HIS A 49 15.08 -3.02 18.84
C HIS A 49 15.21 -2.19 17.56
N ILE A 50 15.61 -0.93 17.64
CA ILE A 50 15.77 -0.02 16.52
C ILE A 50 17.10 0.73 16.61
N GLU A 51 17.70 1.07 15.49
CA GLU A 51 18.95 1.84 15.45
C GLU A 51 18.71 3.34 15.55
N SER A 52 17.67 3.83 14.86
CA SER A 52 17.29 5.25 14.82
C SER A 52 15.82 5.42 14.47
N LYS A 53 15.31 6.64 14.62
CA LYS A 53 13.95 7.00 14.18
C LYS A 53 13.81 6.91 12.65
N GLU A 54 14.86 7.28 11.90
CA GLU A 54 14.89 7.16 10.44
C GLU A 54 14.87 5.69 10.01
N GLN A 55 15.70 4.83 10.64
CA GLN A 55 15.69 3.40 10.36
C GLN A 55 14.33 2.77 10.65
N LEU A 56 13.68 3.17 11.74
CA LEU A 56 12.33 2.73 12.07
C LEU A 56 11.32 3.11 10.96
N LEU A 57 11.41 4.32 10.42
CA LEU A 57 10.56 4.74 9.28
C LEU A 57 10.81 3.89 8.04
N VAL A 58 12.08 3.62 7.71
CA VAL A 58 12.47 2.72 6.60
C VAL A 58 11.89 1.33 6.78
N GLU A 59 11.97 0.78 7.99
CA GLU A 59 11.44 -0.54 8.31
C GLU A 59 9.91 -0.60 8.20
N ILE A 60 9.21 0.42 8.68
CA ILE A 60 7.74 0.53 8.52
C ILE A 60 7.36 0.54 7.03
N MET A 61 8.05 1.34 6.21
CA MET A 61 7.79 1.42 4.78
C MET A 61 8.10 0.10 4.07
N ASN A 62 9.24 -0.54 4.38
CA ASN A 62 9.59 -1.83 3.81
C ASN A 62 8.57 -2.90 4.21
N TYR A 63 8.17 -2.95 5.48
CA TYR A 63 7.15 -3.89 5.94
C TYR A 63 5.82 -3.73 5.19
N GLY A 64 5.36 -2.48 5.01
CA GLY A 64 4.17 -2.22 4.20
C GLY A 64 4.32 -2.67 2.74
N MET A 65 5.50 -2.45 2.14
CA MET A 65 5.79 -2.91 0.79
C MET A 65 5.90 -4.43 0.67
N ASP A 66 6.49 -5.11 1.68
CA ASP A 66 6.58 -6.58 1.71
C ASP A 66 5.19 -7.20 1.74
N VAL A 67 4.32 -6.69 2.60
CA VAL A 67 2.93 -7.17 2.70
C VAL A 67 2.16 -6.91 1.41
N PHE A 68 2.37 -5.77 0.76
CA PHE A 68 1.76 -5.46 -0.53
C PHE A 68 2.25 -6.44 -1.61
N GLU A 69 3.55 -6.66 -1.71
CA GLU A 69 4.13 -7.60 -2.67
C GLU A 69 3.63 -9.03 -2.43
N GLU A 70 3.60 -9.48 -1.18
CA GLU A 70 3.12 -10.82 -0.81
C GLU A 70 1.61 -11.00 -1.05
N ARG A 71 0.78 -10.06 -0.60
CA ARG A 71 -0.69 -10.23 -0.59
C ARG A 71 -1.39 -9.73 -1.85
N VAL A 72 -0.72 -8.94 -2.67
CA VAL A 72 -1.29 -8.39 -3.89
C VAL A 72 -0.53 -8.85 -5.11
N LEU A 73 0.74 -8.47 -5.27
CA LEU A 73 1.47 -8.72 -6.51
C LEU A 73 1.70 -10.21 -6.77
N SER A 74 2.22 -10.97 -5.80
CA SER A 74 2.49 -12.40 -5.97
C SER A 74 1.23 -13.21 -6.29
N GLU A 75 0.07 -12.73 -5.83
CA GLU A 75 -1.22 -13.37 -6.04
C GLU A 75 -1.83 -13.10 -7.43
N VAL A 76 -1.34 -12.09 -8.15
CA VAL A 76 -1.93 -11.68 -9.43
C VAL A 76 -0.97 -11.76 -10.62
N GLU A 77 0.34 -11.72 -10.39
CA GLU A 77 1.34 -11.67 -11.47
C GLU A 77 1.30 -12.87 -12.42
N HIS A 78 0.80 -14.03 -11.94
CA HIS A 78 0.66 -15.25 -12.72
C HIS A 78 -0.67 -15.35 -13.51
N ILE A 79 -1.60 -14.40 -13.34
CA ILE A 79 -2.86 -14.37 -14.09
C ILE A 79 -2.56 -14.00 -15.54
N ALA A 80 -2.86 -14.91 -16.47
CA ALA A 80 -2.50 -14.79 -17.87
C ALA A 80 -3.28 -13.69 -18.62
N ASP A 81 -4.56 -13.52 -18.30
CA ASP A 81 -5.39 -12.44 -18.87
C ASP A 81 -5.05 -11.10 -18.18
N PRO A 82 -4.54 -10.08 -18.92
CA PRO A 82 -4.13 -8.82 -18.34
C PRO A 82 -5.28 -8.02 -17.74
N VAL A 83 -6.51 -8.16 -18.26
CA VAL A 83 -7.69 -7.46 -17.70
C VAL A 83 -8.10 -8.08 -16.38
N GLU A 84 -8.17 -9.41 -16.31
CA GLU A 84 -8.47 -10.11 -15.06
C GLU A 84 -7.35 -9.91 -14.02
N ARG A 85 -6.09 -9.86 -14.46
CA ARG A 85 -4.94 -9.52 -13.61
C ARG A 85 -5.08 -8.13 -12.98
N LEU A 86 -5.45 -7.11 -13.77
CA LEU A 86 -5.67 -5.75 -13.30
C LEU A 86 -6.88 -5.64 -12.37
N LYS A 87 -8.00 -6.31 -12.69
CA LYS A 87 -9.19 -6.36 -11.82
C LYS A 87 -8.89 -7.01 -10.48
N ALA A 88 -8.21 -8.16 -10.48
CA ALA A 88 -7.79 -8.85 -9.28
C ALA A 88 -6.82 -7.99 -8.44
N CYS A 89 -5.86 -7.33 -9.10
CA CYS A 89 -4.92 -6.42 -8.45
C CYS A 89 -5.66 -5.27 -7.76
N MET A 90 -6.62 -4.63 -8.42
CA MET A 90 -7.44 -3.56 -7.85
C MET A 90 -8.21 -4.04 -6.63
N ALA A 91 -8.94 -5.14 -6.74
CA ALA A 91 -9.77 -5.69 -5.67
C ALA A 91 -8.92 -6.08 -4.44
N LYS A 92 -7.79 -6.75 -4.65
CA LYS A 92 -6.87 -7.15 -3.55
C LYS A 92 -6.24 -5.93 -2.88
N ASN A 93 -5.83 -4.92 -3.65
CA ASN A 93 -5.23 -3.71 -3.12
C ASN A 93 -6.25 -2.91 -2.28
N ILE A 94 -7.49 -2.77 -2.75
CA ILE A 94 -8.57 -2.15 -1.99
C ILE A 94 -8.78 -2.87 -0.66
N LYS A 95 -8.88 -4.19 -0.67
CA LYS A 95 -9.02 -5.01 0.53
C LYS A 95 -7.84 -4.86 1.49
N LEU A 96 -6.62 -4.78 0.97
CA LEU A 96 -5.44 -4.54 1.77
C LEU A 96 -5.56 -3.22 2.54
N VAL A 97 -5.87 -2.12 1.83
CA VAL A 97 -5.99 -0.78 2.43
C VAL A 97 -7.15 -0.71 3.43
N THR A 98 -8.30 -1.30 3.12
CA THR A 98 -9.50 -1.22 3.96
C THR A 98 -9.46 -2.13 5.18
N ARG A 99 -8.67 -3.20 5.16
CA ARG A 99 -8.57 -4.22 6.23
C ARG A 99 -7.40 -4.05 7.18
N GLY A 100 -6.85 -2.84 7.31
CA GLY A 100 -5.91 -2.51 8.38
C GLY A 100 -4.55 -1.97 7.95
N TRP A 101 -4.23 -1.97 6.65
CA TRP A 101 -2.94 -1.49 6.11
C TRP A 101 -2.96 -0.03 5.65
N SER A 102 -4.00 0.69 5.99
CA SER A 102 -4.15 2.11 5.61
C SER A 102 -3.05 3.01 6.18
N LYS A 103 -2.46 2.65 7.34
CA LYS A 103 -1.42 3.44 8.01
C LYS A 103 -0.10 3.35 7.25
N GLU A 104 0.33 2.14 6.91
CA GLU A 104 1.55 1.88 6.15
C GLU A 104 1.47 2.54 4.77
N VAL A 105 0.32 2.42 4.09
CA VAL A 105 0.06 3.11 2.82
C VAL A 105 0.13 4.63 3.00
N THR A 106 -0.46 5.18 4.05
CA THR A 106 -0.40 6.62 4.35
C THR A 106 1.05 7.07 4.54
N ILE A 107 1.85 6.33 5.32
CA ILE A 107 3.25 6.66 5.56
C ILE A 107 4.06 6.59 4.25
N ILE A 108 3.88 5.53 3.45
CA ILE A 108 4.56 5.38 2.16
C ILE A 108 4.23 6.53 1.20
N LEU A 109 3.01 7.09 1.27
CA LEU A 109 2.59 8.18 0.40
C LEU A 109 3.04 9.56 0.89
N HIS A 110 3.04 9.79 2.20
CA HIS A 110 3.22 11.13 2.76
C HIS A 110 4.59 11.38 3.38
N GLU A 111 5.28 10.35 3.85
CA GLU A 111 6.55 10.50 4.57
C GLU A 111 7.76 10.07 3.73
N HIS A 112 7.58 9.69 2.45
CA HIS A 112 8.70 9.22 1.63
C HIS A 112 9.74 10.29 1.33
N ASP A 113 9.38 11.57 1.33
CA ASP A 113 10.30 12.69 1.11
C ASP A 113 11.17 12.98 2.35
N THR A 114 10.78 12.45 3.51
CA THR A 114 11.57 12.49 4.73
C THR A 114 12.84 11.63 4.63
N LEU A 115 12.79 10.55 3.84
CA LEU A 115 13.94 9.68 3.60
C LEU A 115 14.91 10.30 2.61
N THR A 116 16.21 10.02 2.80
CA THR A 116 17.28 10.50 1.92
C THR A 116 18.18 9.35 1.44
N GLY A 117 19.01 9.63 0.45
CA GLY A 117 20.08 8.73 0.01
C GLY A 117 19.61 7.34 -0.41
N LYS A 118 20.28 6.31 0.12
CA LYS A 118 20.03 4.91 -0.26
C LYS A 118 18.63 4.41 0.16
N ALA A 119 18.15 4.82 1.33
CA ALA A 119 16.84 4.42 1.85
C ALA A 119 15.71 4.92 0.94
N GLN A 120 15.74 6.20 0.58
CA GLN A 120 14.78 6.78 -0.36
C GLN A 120 14.84 6.09 -1.73
N ALA A 121 16.05 5.83 -2.26
CA ALA A 121 16.24 5.16 -3.55
C ALA A 121 15.63 3.75 -3.54
N GLN A 122 15.80 3.00 -2.45
CA GLN A 122 15.25 1.65 -2.29
C GLN A 122 13.72 1.65 -2.31
N ILE A 123 13.08 2.51 -1.51
CA ILE A 123 11.62 2.62 -1.48
C ILE A 123 11.07 3.07 -2.85
N ASN A 124 11.73 4.05 -3.48
CA ASN A 124 11.34 4.52 -4.82
C ASN A 124 11.49 3.44 -5.89
N ALA A 125 12.50 2.57 -5.81
CA ALA A 125 12.66 1.45 -6.73
C ALA A 125 11.48 0.47 -6.63
N ARG A 126 11.01 0.17 -5.42
CA ARG A 126 9.84 -0.69 -5.18
C ARG A 126 8.55 -0.06 -5.72
N LYS A 127 8.32 1.24 -5.44
CA LYS A 127 7.19 2.01 -6.01
C LYS A 127 7.19 1.95 -7.54
N LYS A 128 8.35 2.21 -8.18
CA LYS A 128 8.51 2.17 -9.63
C LYS A 128 8.26 0.76 -10.22
N ARG A 129 8.60 -0.30 -9.47
CA ARG A 129 8.30 -1.68 -9.90
C ARG A 129 6.79 -1.90 -10.00
N TYR A 130 6.03 -1.42 -9.03
CA TYR A 130 4.57 -1.52 -9.05
C TYR A 130 3.96 -0.71 -10.19
N VAL A 131 4.38 0.54 -10.38
CA VAL A 131 3.93 1.35 -11.52
C VAL A 131 4.18 0.63 -12.85
N ARG A 132 5.40 0.11 -13.05
CA ARG A 132 5.75 -0.65 -14.27
C ARG A 132 4.91 -1.92 -14.46
N PHE A 133 4.58 -2.62 -13.38
CA PHE A 133 3.67 -3.77 -13.45
C PHE A 133 2.29 -3.37 -13.97
N LEU A 134 1.74 -2.25 -13.51
CA LEU A 134 0.46 -1.73 -14.00
C LEU A 134 0.57 -1.27 -15.45
N GLU A 135 1.57 -0.47 -15.79
CA GLU A 135 1.79 0.03 -17.15
C GLU A 135 1.93 -1.12 -18.16
N SER A 136 2.74 -2.14 -17.85
CA SER A 136 2.90 -3.31 -18.70
C SER A 136 1.61 -4.12 -18.86
N SER A 137 0.82 -4.24 -17.78
CA SER A 137 -0.47 -4.95 -17.82
C SER A 137 -1.51 -4.19 -18.66
N PHE A 138 -1.55 -2.86 -18.58
CA PHE A 138 -2.42 -2.05 -19.45
C PHE A 138 -1.95 -2.07 -20.90
N ALA A 139 -0.65 -1.98 -21.17
CA ALA A 139 -0.09 -2.07 -22.51
C ALA A 139 -0.44 -3.42 -23.17
N GLU A 140 -0.27 -4.52 -22.46
CA GLU A 140 -0.65 -5.86 -22.90
C GLU A 140 -2.15 -5.97 -23.21
N ALA A 141 -3.01 -5.38 -22.38
CA ALA A 141 -4.46 -5.38 -22.60
C ALA A 141 -4.86 -4.59 -23.85
N VAL A 142 -4.18 -3.47 -24.13
CA VAL A 142 -4.37 -2.68 -25.37
C VAL A 142 -3.88 -3.46 -26.60
N GLU A 143 -2.68 -4.04 -26.52
CA GLU A 143 -2.10 -4.84 -27.63
C GLU A 143 -2.98 -6.02 -28.02
N LYS A 144 -3.54 -6.71 -27.01
CA LYS A 144 -4.49 -7.82 -27.19
C LYS A 144 -5.91 -7.36 -27.55
N GLN A 145 -6.15 -6.07 -27.70
CA GLN A 145 -7.47 -5.48 -28.01
C GLN A 145 -8.57 -5.86 -27.00
N LEU A 146 -8.21 -6.14 -25.75
CA LEU A 146 -9.14 -6.46 -24.67
C LEU A 146 -9.75 -5.20 -24.04
N ILE A 147 -9.09 -4.06 -24.19
CA ILE A 147 -9.57 -2.73 -23.81
C ILE A 147 -9.36 -1.76 -24.97
N ARG A 148 -10.10 -0.64 -24.95
CA ARG A 148 -9.88 0.45 -25.90
C ARG A 148 -8.46 0.99 -25.83
N PRO A 149 -7.93 1.60 -26.90
CA PRO A 149 -6.64 2.28 -26.85
C PRO A 149 -6.63 3.34 -25.75
N VAL A 150 -5.63 3.26 -24.88
CA VAL A 150 -5.37 4.20 -23.78
C VAL A 150 -3.87 4.27 -23.54
N ASP A 151 -3.38 5.43 -23.14
CA ASP A 151 -2.00 5.55 -22.68
C ASP A 151 -1.80 4.72 -21.40
N PRO A 152 -0.85 3.75 -21.37
CA PRO A 152 -0.65 2.87 -20.23
C PRO A 152 -0.28 3.61 -18.94
N THR A 153 0.47 4.72 -19.04
CA THR A 153 0.86 5.54 -17.89
C THR A 153 -0.36 6.25 -17.30
N VAL A 154 -1.21 6.84 -18.16
CA VAL A 154 -2.46 7.48 -17.71
C VAL A 154 -3.38 6.45 -17.05
N ALA A 155 -3.52 5.26 -17.63
CA ALA A 155 -4.34 4.20 -17.06
C ALA A 155 -3.79 3.71 -15.70
N ALA A 156 -2.48 3.50 -15.59
CA ALA A 156 -1.82 3.09 -14.35
C ALA A 156 -2.00 4.12 -13.23
N PHE A 157 -1.81 5.41 -13.52
CA PHE A 157 -1.99 6.46 -12.51
C PHE A 157 -3.46 6.71 -12.18
N SER A 158 -4.39 6.51 -13.10
CA SER A 158 -5.83 6.53 -12.81
C SER A 158 -6.21 5.40 -11.84
N PHE A 159 -5.72 4.18 -12.11
CA PHE A 159 -5.86 3.04 -11.21
C PHE A 159 -5.31 3.36 -9.81
N LEU A 160 -4.08 3.87 -9.73
CA LEU A 160 -3.44 4.22 -8.46
C LEU A 160 -4.21 5.30 -7.71
N GLY A 161 -4.67 6.34 -8.40
CA GLY A 161 -5.49 7.41 -7.80
C GLY A 161 -6.76 6.89 -7.16
N MET A 162 -7.45 5.94 -7.81
CA MET A 162 -8.65 5.30 -7.26
C MET A 162 -8.32 4.48 -6.01
N VAL A 163 -7.30 3.64 -6.06
CA VAL A 163 -6.98 2.70 -4.98
C VAL A 163 -6.32 3.41 -3.79
N LEU A 164 -5.33 4.26 -4.05
CA LEU A 164 -4.55 4.88 -2.99
C LEU A 164 -5.29 5.98 -2.23
N TRP A 165 -6.39 6.52 -2.76
CA TRP A 165 -7.17 7.54 -2.08
C TRP A 165 -8.24 6.96 -1.12
N ILE A 166 -8.48 5.65 -1.15
CA ILE A 166 -9.53 4.97 -0.36
C ILE A 166 -9.38 5.22 1.14
N TYR A 167 -8.15 5.23 1.67
CA TYR A 167 -7.89 5.45 3.09
C TYR A 167 -8.44 6.79 3.63
N LYS A 168 -8.70 7.76 2.75
CA LYS A 168 -9.26 9.07 3.14
C LYS A 168 -10.75 9.05 3.40
N TRP A 169 -11.50 8.24 2.67
CA TRP A 169 -12.97 8.31 2.72
C TRP A 169 -13.65 6.99 3.13
N PHE A 170 -13.02 5.85 2.96
CA PHE A 170 -13.59 4.59 3.37
C PHE A 170 -13.62 4.49 4.91
N LYS A 171 -14.78 4.08 5.44
CA LYS A 171 -14.98 3.85 6.88
C LYS A 171 -15.41 2.41 7.09
N PRO A 172 -14.60 1.57 7.79
CA PRO A 172 -15.02 0.23 8.20
C PRO A 172 -16.35 0.30 8.97
N GLY A 173 -17.30 -0.58 8.64
CA GLY A 173 -18.64 -0.55 9.22
C GLY A 173 -19.56 0.56 8.71
N GLY A 174 -19.15 1.32 7.69
CA GLY A 174 -19.98 2.32 7.03
C GLY A 174 -21.06 1.71 6.13
N LYS A 175 -21.68 2.56 5.27
CA LYS A 175 -22.79 2.15 4.37
C LYS A 175 -22.37 1.15 3.28
N ARG A 176 -21.09 1.05 2.96
CA ARG A 176 -20.54 0.16 1.93
C ARG A 176 -19.49 -0.75 2.52
N THR A 177 -19.53 -2.01 2.14
CA THR A 177 -18.48 -2.98 2.44
C THR A 177 -17.27 -2.75 1.55
N ASP A 178 -16.11 -3.28 1.94
CA ASP A 178 -14.91 -3.26 1.11
C ASP A 178 -15.10 -4.04 -0.21
N ASP A 179 -15.89 -5.11 -0.20
CA ASP A 179 -16.23 -5.88 -1.41
C ASP A 179 -17.11 -5.06 -2.39
N GLU A 180 -18.10 -4.32 -1.89
CA GLU A 180 -18.93 -3.42 -2.73
C GLU A 180 -18.09 -2.27 -3.32
N VAL A 181 -17.16 -1.71 -2.54
CA VAL A 181 -16.25 -0.65 -3.02
C VAL A 181 -15.31 -1.21 -4.08
N ALA A 182 -14.73 -2.39 -3.86
CA ALA A 182 -13.85 -3.03 -4.82
C ALA A 182 -14.57 -3.32 -6.13
N ALA A 183 -15.76 -3.92 -6.07
CA ALA A 183 -16.57 -4.22 -7.25
C ALA A 183 -16.94 -2.94 -8.01
N GLY A 184 -17.39 -1.90 -7.31
CA GLY A 184 -17.77 -0.62 -7.93
C GLY A 184 -16.60 0.10 -8.59
N MET A 185 -15.41 0.06 -8.01
CA MET A 185 -14.22 0.67 -8.61
C MET A 185 -13.70 -0.11 -9.82
N VAL A 186 -13.74 -1.45 -9.76
CA VAL A 186 -13.43 -2.30 -10.93
C VAL A 186 -14.40 -2.01 -12.05
N ASP A 187 -15.70 -1.96 -11.77
CA ASP A 187 -16.72 -1.64 -12.77
C ASP A 187 -16.48 -0.26 -13.40
N LEU A 188 -16.29 0.77 -12.58
CA LEU A 188 -16.00 2.12 -13.03
C LEU A 188 -14.79 2.22 -13.96
N LEU A 189 -13.69 1.55 -13.63
CA LEU A 189 -12.46 1.64 -14.41
C LEU A 189 -12.58 0.89 -15.75
N PHE A 190 -13.23 -0.27 -15.76
CA PHE A 190 -13.25 -1.15 -16.94
C PHE A 190 -14.49 -1.02 -17.81
N THR A 191 -15.61 -0.52 -17.29
CA THR A 191 -16.84 -0.29 -18.06
C THR A 191 -17.15 1.19 -18.26
N GLY A 192 -16.66 2.07 -17.37
CA GLY A 192 -16.92 3.52 -17.42
C GLY A 192 -18.28 3.91 -16.86
N LEU A 193 -18.63 5.19 -17.01
CA LEU A 193 -19.88 5.79 -16.51
C LEU A 193 -20.92 6.00 -17.62
N VAL A 194 -20.48 6.02 -18.87
CA VAL A 194 -21.37 6.34 -19.99
C VAL A 194 -22.10 5.08 -20.43
N SER A 195 -23.43 5.09 -20.34
CA SER A 195 -24.26 4.01 -20.90
C SER A 195 -24.06 3.95 -22.42
N ALA A 196 -24.00 2.74 -22.97
CA ALA A 196 -24.03 2.60 -24.42
C ALA A 196 -25.26 3.31 -24.98
N PRO A 197 -25.16 3.98 -26.15
CA PRO A 197 -26.32 4.57 -26.81
C PRO A 197 -27.40 3.49 -26.95
N ARG A 198 -28.63 3.81 -26.49
CA ARG A 198 -29.75 2.92 -26.77
C ARG A 198 -29.97 2.92 -28.27
N SER A 199 -29.68 1.78 -28.89
CA SER A 199 -29.97 1.52 -30.29
C SER A 199 -31.48 1.55 -30.57
#